data_ae6b914d2f3c1bcde35462d0190469c4
#
_entry.id   ae6b914d2f3c1bcde35462d0190469c4
#
_cell.length_a   1.000
_cell.length_b   1.000
_cell.length_c   1.000
_cell.angle_alpha   90.00
_cell.angle_beta   90.00
_cell.angle_gamma   90.00
#
_symmetry.space_group_name_H-M   'P 1'
#
loop_
_entity.id
_entity.type
_entity.pdbx_description
1 polymer ?
#
loop_
_entity_poly.entity_id
_entity_poly.type
_entity_poly.pdbx_seq_one_letter_code
_entity_poly.pdbx_strand_id
1 'polypeptide(L)'
;LYTYDNGDEFLTTISEDEDYYIVPSNSYHKLEWDEINDNRNFEQTTADLNFVGTLRWEQQEVVDKFFKRGRARSGVLQAPCGWGKTFTGCEIISRNKTKTLVLVHTKLLFRQWIEELERQIPGVKIGRVGDGLYDIQEITVGIYKSVYNRRDEMSEHFSMILVDEAHLCPAEMFSTALNSLNAKVKIGISA
;
A
#
# COMPACT_ATOMS: atom_id res chain seq x y z
N LEU A 1 23.37 -11.56 9.26
CA LEU A 1 22.62 -11.95 8.04
C LEU A 1 22.33 -13.45 8.14
N TYR A 2 21.12 -13.83 8.42
CA TYR A 2 20.68 -15.21 8.38
C TYR A 2 19.89 -15.41 7.09
N THR A 3 20.36 -16.33 6.24
CA THR A 3 19.64 -16.81 5.06
C THR A 3 18.87 -18.05 5.47
N TYR A 4 17.55 -18.03 5.31
CA TYR A 4 16.72 -19.22 5.47
C TYR A 4 16.42 -19.79 4.09
N ASP A 5 16.86 -21.01 3.84
CA ASP A 5 16.61 -21.76 2.62
C ASP A 5 15.37 -22.64 2.81
N ASN A 6 14.36 -22.43 2.01
CA ASN A 6 13.18 -23.29 1.94
C ASN A 6 12.95 -23.79 0.50
N GLY A 7 14.03 -23.95 -0.28
CA GLY A 7 13.99 -24.44 -1.66
C GLY A 7 13.67 -23.38 -2.71
N ASP A 8 13.15 -22.22 -2.31
CA ASP A 8 13.03 -21.03 -3.13
C ASP A 8 13.88 -19.94 -2.45
N GLU A 9 14.83 -19.35 -3.18
CA GLU A 9 15.74 -18.32 -2.67
C GLU A 9 15.01 -17.05 -2.27
N PHE A 10 14.45 -17.02 -1.07
CA PHE A 10 14.02 -15.78 -0.45
C PHE A 10 15.08 -15.30 0.52
N LEU A 11 15.86 -14.31 0.11
CA LEU A 11 16.74 -13.55 0.99
C LEU A 11 15.91 -12.78 2.01
N THR A 12 15.70 -13.36 3.17
CA THR A 12 15.09 -12.66 4.31
C THR A 12 16.22 -12.00 5.08
N THR A 13 16.34 -10.68 4.99
CA THR A 13 17.28 -9.92 5.77
C THR A 13 16.74 -9.76 7.18
N ILE A 14 17.35 -10.43 8.14
CA ILE A 14 17.13 -10.22 9.56
C ILE A 14 18.26 -9.31 10.03
N SER A 15 17.96 -8.16 10.62
CA SER A 15 18.94 -7.35 11.34
C SER A 15 18.78 -7.53 12.85
N GLU A 16 19.90 -7.62 13.55
CA GLU A 16 19.95 -7.74 14.99
C GLU A 16 20.27 -6.37 15.59
N ASP A 17 19.51 -5.97 16.58
CA ASP A 17 19.81 -4.83 17.45
C ASP A 17 20.03 -5.36 18.87
N GLU A 18 20.53 -4.56 19.79
CA GLU A 18 21.02 -5.02 21.10
C GLU A 18 20.02 -5.89 21.87
N ASP A 19 18.71 -5.64 21.71
CA ASP A 19 17.65 -6.33 22.46
C ASP A 19 16.54 -6.98 21.59
N TYR A 20 16.61 -6.88 20.26
CA TYR A 20 15.55 -7.41 19.38
C TYR A 20 16.02 -7.70 17.95
N TYR A 21 15.25 -8.53 17.25
CA TYR A 21 15.45 -8.83 15.83
C TYR A 21 14.44 -8.08 14.97
N ILE A 22 14.94 -7.40 13.93
CA ILE A 22 14.10 -6.78 12.92
C ILE A 22 13.91 -7.77 11.78
N VAL A 23 12.68 -8.20 11.54
CA VAL A 23 12.34 -9.17 10.51
C VAL A 23 11.35 -8.59 9.49
N PRO A 24 11.46 -8.97 8.19
CA PRO A 24 10.45 -8.62 7.22
C PRO A 24 9.05 -9.11 7.63
N SER A 25 8.03 -8.30 7.35
CA SER A 25 6.66 -8.53 7.78
C SER A 25 6.04 -9.87 7.35
N ASN A 26 6.61 -10.53 6.34
CA ASN A 26 6.13 -11.82 5.85
C ASN A 26 6.87 -13.02 6.46
N SER A 27 7.86 -12.78 7.30
CA SER A 27 8.74 -13.84 7.83
C SER A 27 8.47 -14.20 9.29
N TYR A 28 7.85 -13.30 10.08
CA TYR A 28 7.66 -13.50 11.51
C TYR A 28 6.85 -14.75 11.87
N HIS A 29 5.91 -15.17 11.03
CA HIS A 29 5.06 -16.34 11.27
C HIS A 29 5.77 -17.70 11.04
N LYS A 30 6.97 -17.66 10.49
CA LYS A 30 7.81 -18.86 10.22
C LYS A 30 8.80 -19.16 11.34
N LEU A 31 8.87 -18.29 12.33
CA LEU A 31 9.80 -18.38 13.45
C LEU A 31 9.02 -18.41 14.77
N GLU A 32 9.56 -19.09 15.76
CA GLU A 32 9.04 -19.08 17.14
C GLU A 32 9.59 -17.84 17.84
N TRP A 33 8.71 -17.01 18.38
CA TRP A 33 9.02 -15.77 19.07
C TRP A 33 8.34 -15.74 20.44
N ASP A 34 9.04 -15.24 21.42
CA ASP A 34 8.49 -14.99 22.76
C ASP A 34 7.51 -13.82 22.73
N GLU A 35 7.88 -12.75 21.99
CA GLU A 35 7.07 -11.55 21.80
C GLU A 35 7.29 -10.96 20.40
N ILE A 36 6.22 -10.46 19.78
CA ILE A 36 6.27 -9.75 18.49
C ILE A 36 5.80 -8.32 18.70
N ASN A 37 6.70 -7.35 18.49
CA ASN A 37 6.38 -5.94 18.50
C ASN A 37 6.29 -5.41 17.06
N ASP A 38 5.08 -5.06 16.61
CA ASP A 38 4.82 -4.53 15.27
C ASP A 38 4.71 -2.99 15.34
N ASN A 39 5.84 -2.31 15.12
CA ASN A 39 5.95 -0.85 15.18
C ASN A 39 5.50 -0.15 13.88
N ARG A 40 4.96 -0.88 12.90
CA ARG A 40 4.47 -0.27 11.67
C ARG A 40 3.24 0.60 11.92
N ASN A 41 3.18 1.74 11.22
CA ASN A 41 2.10 2.69 11.37
C ASN A 41 0.74 2.06 10.98
N PHE A 42 -0.23 2.15 11.89
CA PHE A 42 -1.61 1.76 11.67
C PHE A 42 -2.54 2.78 12.34
N GLU A 43 -2.78 3.88 11.65
CA GLU A 43 -3.70 4.93 12.10
C GLU A 43 -4.98 4.89 11.27
N GLN A 44 -6.12 4.80 11.95
CA GLN A 44 -7.42 4.92 11.29
C GLN A 44 -7.67 6.37 10.89
N THR A 45 -8.28 6.58 9.74
CA THR A 45 -8.74 7.90 9.33
C THR A 45 -10.00 8.31 10.09
N THR A 46 -10.13 9.60 10.34
CA THR A 46 -11.38 10.20 10.84
C THR A 46 -12.32 10.60 9.70
N ALA A 47 -11.85 10.59 8.45
CA ALA A 47 -12.66 10.90 7.28
C ALA A 47 -13.68 9.78 7.01
N ASP A 48 -14.87 10.18 6.56
CA ASP A 48 -15.90 9.25 6.10
C ASP A 48 -15.56 8.76 4.69
N LEU A 49 -14.87 7.64 4.61
CA LEU A 49 -14.48 7.01 3.35
C LEU A 49 -15.63 6.12 2.84
N ASN A 50 -16.66 6.72 2.28
CA ASN A 50 -17.82 5.97 1.78
C ASN A 50 -17.70 5.72 0.27
N PHE A 51 -17.47 4.45 -0.13
CA PHE A 51 -17.46 4.04 -1.52
C PHE A 51 -18.89 3.97 -2.06
N VAL A 52 -19.16 4.70 -3.14
CA VAL A 52 -20.50 4.77 -3.74
C VAL A 52 -20.70 3.87 -4.96
N GLY A 53 -19.64 3.17 -5.40
CA GLY A 53 -19.69 2.26 -6.51
C GLY A 53 -20.37 0.92 -6.19
N THR A 54 -20.59 0.10 -7.22
CA THR A 54 -21.09 -1.27 -7.07
C THR A 54 -20.09 -2.22 -7.72
N LEU A 55 -19.48 -3.09 -6.93
CA LEU A 55 -18.56 -4.11 -7.42
C LEU A 55 -19.31 -5.22 -8.15
N ARG A 56 -18.70 -5.77 -9.20
CA ARG A 56 -19.12 -7.07 -9.73
C ARG A 56 -18.78 -8.15 -8.72
N TRP A 57 -19.41 -9.31 -8.82
CA TRP A 57 -19.23 -10.41 -7.88
C TRP A 57 -17.75 -10.88 -7.79
N GLU A 58 -17.03 -10.92 -8.93
CA GLU A 58 -15.60 -11.29 -8.96
C GLU A 58 -14.71 -10.26 -8.26
N GLN A 59 -15.06 -8.97 -8.39
CA GLN A 59 -14.36 -7.89 -7.72
C GLN A 59 -14.60 -7.94 -6.20
N GLN A 60 -15.84 -8.20 -5.79
CA GLN A 60 -16.21 -8.36 -4.39
C GLN A 60 -15.45 -9.53 -3.75
N GLU A 61 -15.39 -10.69 -4.41
CA GLU A 61 -14.64 -11.85 -3.93
C GLU A 61 -13.16 -11.53 -3.72
N VAL A 62 -12.56 -10.79 -4.65
CA VAL A 62 -11.16 -10.35 -4.54
C VAL A 62 -10.97 -9.39 -3.38
N VAL A 63 -11.85 -8.39 -3.21
CA VAL A 63 -11.80 -7.47 -2.07
C VAL A 63 -11.89 -8.25 -0.77
N ASP A 64 -12.83 -9.20 -0.65
CA ASP A 64 -13.01 -9.99 0.57
C ASP A 64 -11.76 -10.82 0.94
N LYS A 65 -11.00 -11.30 -0.04
CA LYS A 65 -9.72 -11.99 0.18
C LYS A 65 -8.63 -11.10 0.79
N PHE A 66 -8.67 -9.79 0.52
CA PHE A 66 -7.75 -8.85 1.15
C PHE A 66 -8.08 -8.59 2.63
N PHE A 67 -9.29 -8.89 3.08
CA PHE A 67 -9.70 -8.58 4.45
C PHE A 67 -9.73 -9.81 5.35
N LYS A 68 -9.16 -9.68 6.54
CA LYS A 68 -9.27 -10.65 7.63
C LYS A 68 -9.65 -9.92 8.91
N ARG A 69 -10.77 -10.31 9.52
CA ARG A 69 -11.27 -9.67 10.76
C ARG A 69 -11.44 -8.14 10.59
N GLY A 70 -11.93 -7.70 9.42
CA GLY A 70 -12.19 -6.27 9.14
C GLY A 70 -10.96 -5.42 8.80
N ARG A 71 -9.77 -6.01 8.69
CA ARG A 71 -8.53 -5.30 8.34
C ARG A 71 -7.95 -5.81 7.04
N ALA A 72 -7.47 -4.90 6.19
CA ALA A 72 -6.76 -5.27 4.98
C ALA A 72 -5.41 -5.93 5.30
N ARG A 73 -5.01 -6.85 4.41
CA ARG A 73 -3.71 -7.52 4.44
C ARG A 73 -2.90 -7.12 3.22
N SER A 74 -1.59 -7.13 3.37
CA SER A 74 -0.68 -6.95 2.23
C SER A 74 -0.84 -8.08 1.22
N GLY A 75 -0.68 -7.77 -0.06
CA GLY A 75 -0.80 -8.73 -1.14
C GLY A 75 -0.70 -8.08 -2.52
N VAL A 76 -0.94 -8.87 -3.56
CA VAL A 76 -0.96 -8.40 -4.94
C VAL A 76 -2.29 -8.76 -5.58
N LEU A 77 -2.94 -7.77 -6.21
CA LEU A 77 -4.07 -7.93 -7.10
C LEU A 77 -3.55 -7.98 -8.53
N GLN A 78 -3.55 -9.17 -9.12
CA GLN A 78 -3.24 -9.34 -10.53
C GLN A 78 -4.54 -9.57 -11.30
N ALA A 79 -4.80 -8.74 -12.31
CA ALA A 79 -5.99 -8.85 -13.16
C ALA A 79 -5.75 -8.16 -14.51
N PRO A 80 -6.36 -8.65 -15.61
CA PRO A 80 -6.12 -8.11 -16.94
C PRO A 80 -6.53 -6.63 -17.06
N CYS A 81 -6.04 -5.96 -18.11
CA CYS A 81 -6.47 -4.60 -18.44
C CYS A 81 -7.99 -4.55 -18.62
N GLY A 82 -8.61 -3.46 -18.19
CA GLY A 82 -10.07 -3.29 -18.26
C GLY A 82 -10.88 -4.05 -17.20
N TRP A 83 -10.26 -4.87 -16.35
CA TRP A 83 -10.96 -5.59 -15.27
C TRP A 83 -11.55 -4.67 -14.19
N GLY A 84 -11.10 -3.43 -14.11
CA GLY A 84 -11.55 -2.46 -13.10
C GLY A 84 -10.68 -2.46 -11.84
N LYS A 85 -9.38 -2.67 -11.97
CA LYS A 85 -8.42 -2.68 -10.85
C LYS A 85 -8.45 -1.41 -10.03
N THR A 86 -8.45 -0.23 -10.68
CA THR A 86 -8.51 1.09 -10.01
C THR A 86 -9.79 1.23 -9.20
N PHE A 87 -10.93 0.85 -9.79
CA PHE A 87 -12.23 0.86 -9.14
C PHE A 87 -12.26 -0.04 -7.89
N THR A 88 -11.72 -1.26 -8.03
CA THR A 88 -11.57 -2.21 -6.91
C THR A 88 -10.63 -1.68 -5.83
N GLY A 89 -9.56 -0.97 -6.24
CA GLY A 89 -8.65 -0.29 -5.33
C GLY A 89 -9.34 0.79 -4.49
N CYS A 90 -10.27 1.54 -5.08
CA CYS A 90 -11.06 2.54 -4.33
C CYS A 90 -11.90 1.88 -3.21
N GLU A 91 -12.52 0.74 -3.47
CA GLU A 91 -13.25 -0.01 -2.44
C GLU A 91 -12.32 -0.53 -1.34
N ILE A 92 -11.15 -1.07 -1.69
CA ILE A 92 -10.17 -1.51 -0.69
C ILE A 92 -9.76 -0.35 0.22
N ILE A 93 -9.50 0.83 -0.34
CA ILE A 93 -9.16 2.06 0.40
C ILE A 93 -10.30 2.44 1.34
N SER A 94 -11.51 2.55 0.80
CA SER A 94 -12.72 2.91 1.56
C SER A 94 -12.96 1.95 2.73
N ARG A 95 -12.90 0.66 2.47
CA ARG A 95 -13.17 -0.39 3.47
C ARG A 95 -12.10 -0.50 4.55
N ASN A 96 -10.83 -0.19 4.21
CA ASN A 96 -9.73 -0.25 5.17
C ASN A 96 -9.75 0.91 6.17
N LYS A 97 -10.28 2.07 5.80
CA LYS A 97 -10.45 3.26 6.65
C LYS A 97 -9.17 3.71 7.35
N THR A 98 -8.07 3.75 6.62
CA THR A 98 -6.77 4.23 7.12
C THR A 98 -6.17 5.25 6.18
N LYS A 99 -5.25 6.08 6.69
CA LYS A 99 -4.48 7.00 5.85
C LYS A 99 -3.74 6.22 4.77
N THR A 100 -4.04 6.54 3.51
CA THR A 100 -3.59 5.75 2.36
C THR A 100 -2.82 6.57 1.35
N LEU A 101 -1.68 6.03 0.91
CA LEU A 101 -0.92 6.53 -0.23
C LEU A 101 -1.13 5.62 -1.45
N VAL A 102 -1.59 6.19 -2.55
CA VAL A 102 -1.63 5.52 -3.85
C VAL A 102 -0.41 5.94 -4.66
N LEU A 103 0.47 4.99 -4.97
CA LEU A 103 1.68 5.22 -5.75
C LEU A 103 1.46 4.87 -7.22
N VAL A 104 1.76 5.83 -8.08
CA VAL A 104 1.68 5.69 -9.54
C VAL A 104 2.97 6.14 -10.22
N HIS A 105 3.28 5.62 -11.41
CA HIS A 105 4.55 5.93 -12.08
C HIS A 105 4.43 7.02 -13.17
N THR A 106 3.22 7.36 -13.63
CA THR A 106 3.01 8.38 -14.67
C THR A 106 2.05 9.49 -14.23
N LYS A 107 2.19 10.67 -14.86
CA LYS A 107 1.24 11.78 -14.67
C LYS A 107 -0.17 11.43 -15.15
N LEU A 108 -0.30 10.56 -16.15
CA LEU A 108 -1.60 10.10 -16.65
C LEU A 108 -2.33 9.29 -15.57
N LEU A 109 -1.69 8.28 -15.01
CA LEU A 109 -2.24 7.47 -13.92
C LEU A 109 -2.52 8.32 -12.68
N PHE A 110 -1.65 9.31 -12.40
CA PHE A 110 -1.85 10.23 -11.29
C PHE A 110 -3.21 10.96 -11.39
N ARG A 111 -3.54 11.49 -12.57
CA ARG A 111 -4.81 12.16 -12.80
C ARG A 111 -5.99 11.18 -12.77
N GLN A 112 -5.84 10.03 -13.42
CA GLN A 112 -6.88 8.98 -13.45
C GLN A 112 -7.24 8.49 -12.05
N TRP A 113 -6.27 8.26 -11.18
CA TRP A 113 -6.51 7.85 -9.81
C TRP A 113 -7.21 8.93 -8.99
N ILE A 114 -6.82 10.20 -9.14
CA ILE A 114 -7.47 11.32 -8.45
C ILE A 114 -8.94 11.41 -8.88
N GLU A 115 -9.21 11.43 -10.18
CA GLU A 115 -10.56 11.50 -10.73
C GLU A 115 -11.42 10.31 -10.28
N GLU A 116 -10.85 9.11 -10.27
CA GLU A 116 -11.57 7.91 -9.81
C GLU A 116 -11.88 7.97 -8.32
N LEU A 117 -10.92 8.36 -7.48
CA LEU A 117 -11.13 8.49 -6.04
C LEU A 117 -12.17 9.57 -5.72
N GLU A 118 -12.11 10.75 -6.35
CA GLU A 118 -13.10 11.83 -6.18
C GLU A 118 -14.50 11.37 -6.58
N ARG A 119 -14.62 10.52 -7.60
CA ARG A 119 -15.90 9.96 -8.07
C ARG A 119 -16.44 8.88 -7.15
N GLN A 120 -15.58 7.98 -6.66
CA GLN A 120 -15.99 6.79 -5.92
C GLN A 120 -16.05 6.98 -4.40
N ILE A 121 -15.32 7.99 -3.88
CA ILE A 121 -15.30 8.34 -2.45
C ILE A 121 -15.58 9.86 -2.34
N PRO A 122 -16.81 10.30 -2.66
CA PRO A 122 -17.14 11.72 -2.69
C PRO A 122 -17.07 12.35 -1.29
N GLY A 123 -16.73 13.64 -1.27
CA GLY A 123 -16.62 14.41 -0.02
C GLY A 123 -15.26 14.33 0.67
N VAL A 124 -14.36 13.49 0.19
CA VAL A 124 -12.99 13.39 0.72
C VAL A 124 -12.04 14.19 -0.16
N LYS A 125 -11.25 15.07 0.47
CA LYS A 125 -10.18 15.79 -0.24
C LYS A 125 -9.03 14.82 -0.56
N ILE A 126 -8.66 14.73 -1.84
CA ILE A 126 -7.56 13.88 -2.28
C ILE A 126 -6.26 14.67 -2.31
N GLY A 127 -5.29 14.21 -1.51
CA GLY A 127 -3.93 14.75 -1.48
C GLY A 127 -3.16 14.44 -2.76
N ARG A 128 -2.14 15.26 -3.05
CA ARG A 128 -1.39 15.22 -4.31
C ARG A 128 0.09 15.41 -4.06
N VAL A 129 0.90 14.41 -4.41
CA VAL A 129 2.36 14.49 -4.34
C VAL A 129 2.97 14.20 -5.71
N GLY A 130 3.28 15.23 -6.45
CA GLY A 130 3.77 15.15 -7.82
C GLY A 130 3.25 16.28 -8.70
N ASP A 131 3.79 16.39 -9.91
CA ASP A 131 3.42 17.43 -10.87
C ASP A 131 3.52 18.87 -10.29
N GLY A 132 4.53 19.12 -9.45
CA GLY A 132 4.74 20.41 -8.77
C GLY A 132 3.92 20.60 -7.49
N LEU A 133 3.08 19.64 -7.10
CA LEU A 133 2.23 19.72 -5.92
C LEU A 133 2.81 18.88 -4.76
N TYR A 134 2.58 19.35 -3.53
CA TYR A 134 2.85 18.63 -2.29
C TYR A 134 1.75 18.95 -1.27
N ASP A 135 0.71 18.14 -1.27
CA ASP A 135 -0.44 18.25 -0.35
C ASP A 135 -0.79 16.84 0.15
N ILE A 136 -0.59 16.59 1.44
CA ILE A 136 -0.87 15.31 2.09
C ILE A 136 -2.26 15.38 2.73
N GLN A 137 -3.10 14.40 2.44
CA GLN A 137 -4.45 14.24 2.96
C GLN A 137 -4.66 12.78 3.40
N GLU A 138 -5.85 12.45 3.91
CA GLU A 138 -6.22 11.11 4.35
C GLU A 138 -6.06 10.05 3.24
N ILE A 139 -6.41 10.43 1.99
CA ILE A 139 -6.05 9.68 0.80
C ILE A 139 -5.16 10.59 -0.05
N THR A 140 -3.97 10.14 -0.37
CA THR A 140 -3.01 10.89 -1.18
C THR A 140 -2.60 10.06 -2.38
N VAL A 141 -2.61 10.67 -3.57
CA VAL A 141 -2.01 10.07 -4.77
C VAL A 141 -0.63 10.66 -4.96
N GLY A 142 0.37 9.81 -5.18
CA GLY A 142 1.76 10.22 -5.33
C GLY A 142 2.41 9.66 -6.60
N ILE A 143 3.10 10.53 -7.36
CA ILE A 143 3.99 10.08 -8.41
C ILE A 143 5.24 9.51 -7.76
N TYR A 144 5.56 8.28 -8.07
CA TYR A 144 6.64 7.51 -7.47
C TYR A 144 7.93 8.29 -7.25
N LYS A 145 8.46 8.95 -8.29
CA LYS A 145 9.69 9.75 -8.21
C LYS A 145 9.59 10.91 -7.20
N SER A 146 8.43 11.53 -7.11
CA SER A 146 8.20 12.65 -6.17
C SER A 146 8.15 12.15 -4.73
N VAL A 147 7.51 11.01 -4.52
CA VAL A 147 7.43 10.35 -3.20
C VAL A 147 8.81 9.85 -2.77
N TYR A 148 9.56 9.19 -3.66
CA TYR A 148 10.92 8.73 -3.38
C TYR A 148 11.83 9.85 -2.89
N ASN A 149 11.78 11.02 -3.53
CA ASN A 149 12.59 12.17 -3.15
C ASN A 149 12.19 12.79 -1.79
N ARG A 150 11.01 12.48 -1.27
CA ARG A 150 10.45 12.98 -0.01
C ARG A 150 10.10 11.88 0.97
N ARG A 151 10.62 10.67 0.77
CA ARG A 151 10.27 9.48 1.54
C ARG A 151 10.47 9.65 3.05
N ASP A 152 11.53 10.38 3.44
CA ASP A 152 11.85 10.59 4.86
C ASP A 152 10.80 11.50 5.52
N GLU A 153 10.28 12.51 4.78
CA GLU A 153 9.20 13.39 5.25
C GLU A 153 7.86 12.63 5.35
N MET A 154 7.67 11.58 4.54
CA MET A 154 6.42 10.86 4.40
C MET A 154 6.39 9.51 5.14
N SER A 155 7.48 9.12 5.80
CA SER A 155 7.68 7.78 6.35
C SER A 155 6.55 7.32 7.29
N GLU A 156 6.04 8.21 8.14
CA GLU A 156 5.05 7.90 9.17
C GLU A 156 3.62 8.39 8.85
N HIS A 157 3.39 8.96 7.66
CA HIS A 157 2.09 9.54 7.34
C HIS A 157 1.00 8.54 6.96
N PHE A 158 1.38 7.37 6.45
CA PHE A 158 0.43 6.43 5.87
C PHE A 158 0.45 5.07 6.55
N SER A 159 -0.72 4.48 6.71
CA SER A 159 -0.91 3.13 7.25
C SER A 159 -1.12 2.08 6.16
N MET A 160 -1.52 2.53 4.97
CA MET A 160 -1.66 1.70 3.78
C MET A 160 -0.97 2.35 2.57
N ILE A 161 -0.30 1.52 1.78
CA ILE A 161 0.24 1.91 0.48
C ILE A 161 -0.37 1.00 -0.57
N LEU A 162 -0.95 1.60 -1.60
CA LEU A 162 -1.42 0.91 -2.78
C LEU A 162 -0.55 1.31 -3.97
N VAL A 163 0.04 0.34 -4.65
CA VAL A 163 0.98 0.57 -5.76
C VAL A 163 0.33 0.12 -7.05
N ASP A 164 0.07 1.06 -7.95
CA ASP A 164 -0.45 0.74 -9.27
C ASP A 164 0.68 0.40 -10.25
N GLU A 165 0.42 -0.57 -11.13
CA GLU A 165 1.37 -1.16 -12.07
C GLU A 165 2.70 -1.57 -11.38
N ALA A 166 2.57 -2.27 -10.27
CA ALA A 166 3.70 -2.65 -9.41
C ALA A 166 4.87 -3.33 -10.16
N HIS A 167 4.59 -4.02 -11.26
CA HIS A 167 5.58 -4.68 -12.10
C HIS A 167 6.49 -3.73 -12.90
N LEU A 168 6.07 -2.47 -13.10
CA LEU A 168 6.85 -1.47 -13.85
C LEU A 168 7.86 -0.70 -13.00
N CYS A 169 7.83 -0.87 -11.70
CA CYS A 169 8.71 -0.15 -10.80
C CYS A 169 10.13 -0.75 -10.81
N PRO A 170 11.19 0.08 -10.98
CA PRO A 170 12.57 -0.39 -10.83
C PRO A 170 12.76 -1.03 -9.45
N ALA A 171 13.21 -2.27 -9.44
CA ALA A 171 13.24 -3.10 -8.22
C ALA A 171 13.97 -2.42 -7.04
N GLU A 172 15.12 -1.80 -7.29
CA GLU A 172 15.94 -1.17 -6.25
C GLU A 172 15.30 0.11 -5.70
N MET A 173 14.88 1.03 -6.55
CA MET A 173 14.21 2.26 -6.12
C MET A 173 12.88 1.96 -5.45
N PHE A 174 12.15 0.97 -5.97
CA PHE A 174 10.85 0.56 -5.45
C PHE A 174 10.96 -0.06 -4.05
N SER A 175 11.87 -0.99 -3.86
CA SER A 175 12.11 -1.59 -2.55
C SER A 175 12.57 -0.54 -1.53
N THR A 176 13.46 0.38 -1.93
CA THR A 176 13.91 1.47 -1.05
C THR A 176 12.76 2.38 -0.65
N ALA A 177 11.94 2.85 -1.60
CA ALA A 177 10.80 3.72 -1.26
C ALA A 177 9.75 3.00 -0.40
N LEU A 178 9.41 1.75 -0.73
CA LEU A 178 8.44 0.99 0.06
C LEU A 178 8.95 0.62 1.46
N ASN A 179 10.26 0.39 1.60
CA ASN A 179 10.85 0.06 2.91
C ASN A 179 11.00 1.28 3.80
N SER A 180 11.22 2.47 3.22
CA SER A 180 11.27 3.72 3.99
C SER A 180 9.90 4.23 4.46
N LEU A 181 8.80 3.76 3.86
CA LEU A 181 7.44 4.10 4.28
C LEU A 181 6.93 3.06 5.28
N ASN A 182 6.73 3.47 6.53
CA ASN A 182 6.38 2.60 7.66
C ASN A 182 4.90 2.18 7.70
N ALA A 183 4.33 1.84 6.55
CA ALA A 183 2.94 1.44 6.44
C ALA A 183 2.75 -0.07 6.75
N LYS A 184 1.73 -0.38 7.53
CA LYS A 184 1.39 -1.76 7.91
C LYS A 184 0.86 -2.60 6.75
N VAL A 185 0.10 -1.98 5.84
CA VAL A 185 -0.54 -2.65 4.69
C VAL A 185 0.08 -2.15 3.40
N LYS A 186 0.57 -3.07 2.56
CA LYS A 186 1.13 -2.75 1.24
C LYS A 186 0.47 -3.65 0.20
N ILE A 187 -0.24 -3.03 -0.76
CA ILE A 187 -0.98 -3.74 -1.81
C ILE A 187 -0.44 -3.32 -3.17
N GLY A 188 0.01 -4.29 -3.96
CA GLY A 188 0.36 -4.10 -5.36
C GLY A 188 -0.84 -4.37 -6.27
N ILE A 189 -1.02 -3.55 -7.30
CA ILE A 189 -1.97 -3.77 -8.38
C ILE A 189 -1.16 -3.95 -9.67
N SER A 190 -1.45 -4.99 -10.44
CA SER A 190 -0.72 -5.34 -11.65
C SER A 190 -1.64 -5.97 -12.71
N ALA A 191 -1.20 -5.89 -13.97
CA ALA A 191 -1.81 -6.63 -15.08
C ALA A 191 -1.20 -8.03 -15.20
#